data_0127fe10e25ef9cf931aba8e12a8cd9e
#
_entry.id   0127fe10e25ef9cf931aba8e12a8cd9e
#
_cell.length_a   1.000
_cell.length_b   1.000
_cell.length_c   1.000
_cell.angle_alpha   90.00
_cell.angle_beta   90.00
_cell.angle_gamma   90.00
#
_symmetry.space_group_name_H-M   'P 1'
#
loop_
_entity.id
_entity.type
_entity.pdbx_description
1 polymer ?
#
loop_
_entity_poly.entity_id
_entity_poly.type
_entity_poly.pdbx_seq_one_letter_code
_entity_poly.pdbx_strand_id
1 'polypeptide(L)'
;MTATRPQPLVGPASYDTVVIGAGLAGLTAALRLAEAGQRVAVLAKGVGATHLAPPTIDVLGYAGGPVDSPAQALPEFTAANPEHPYRQLSIDLLGDSLDWFKARLGDHGYRGGLDENFFVPTAIGVAKPTALLPETMAAGDLRRGGRFVFVGLRGLKDFFPAYLAENVARAPVPGDASVTTRVVELAPPLGEARDVSSAGFARRFERADFRESVLAALGRNLVPGELVGFPAVLGLGGAREVWRELEARLGHQVFEVPTLPPSVPGIRVWETMTSALRRQGARLVIGSTAAGAEMSNGRLEGVVAHNAGRPLTYRARSFVLATGGFPSAGLELDFSGQVREPVFDLPLAGLPGQNEPRFATDYFDEHALSRAGVAVDASRRPVNLEGAPVYENLYAAGATLAGAVPWREGSGNGLSLGSGYAAASAILEAA
;
A
#
# COMPACT_ATOMS: atom_id res chain seq x y z
N MET A 1 37.36 12.38 3.21
CA MET A 1 36.38 11.27 3.09
C MET A 1 36.87 10.12 3.96
N THR A 2 36.44 10.07 5.22
CA THR A 2 36.78 8.99 6.16
C THR A 2 35.78 7.87 5.97
N ALA A 3 36.24 6.75 5.43
CA ALA A 3 35.47 5.52 5.30
C ALA A 3 35.08 5.02 6.69
N THR A 4 33.78 5.08 7.02
CA THR A 4 33.25 4.47 8.24
C THR A 4 33.41 2.97 8.13
N ARG A 5 34.25 2.38 8.99
CA ARG A 5 34.41 0.93 9.12
C ARG A 5 33.03 0.29 9.42
N PRO A 6 32.68 -0.82 8.75
CA PRO A 6 31.49 -1.56 9.12
C PRO A 6 31.66 -2.05 10.58
N GLN A 7 30.67 -1.75 11.42
CA GLN A 7 30.63 -2.29 12.78
C GLN A 7 30.59 -3.82 12.73
N PRO A 8 31.34 -4.51 13.62
CA PRO A 8 31.29 -5.95 13.68
C PRO A 8 29.89 -6.42 14.04
N LEU A 9 29.44 -7.49 13.37
CA LEU A 9 28.17 -8.19 13.64
C LEU A 9 28.23 -8.69 15.10
N VAL A 10 27.66 -7.90 16.00
CA VAL A 10 27.46 -8.30 17.41
C VAL A 10 26.48 -9.48 17.38
N GLY A 11 26.66 -10.48 18.24
CA GLY A 11 25.85 -11.68 18.38
C GLY A 11 24.33 -11.41 18.51
N PRO A 12 23.45 -12.41 18.58
CA PRO A 12 22.01 -12.26 18.37
C PRO A 12 21.43 -11.20 19.31
N ALA A 13 21.23 -10.00 18.77
CA ALA A 13 20.57 -8.93 19.50
C ALA A 13 19.13 -9.38 19.78
N SER A 14 18.75 -9.43 21.04
CA SER A 14 17.36 -9.66 21.43
C SER A 14 16.57 -8.39 21.14
N TYR A 15 15.48 -8.52 20.41
CA TYR A 15 14.51 -7.46 20.12
C TYR A 15 13.34 -7.53 21.08
N ASP A 16 12.57 -6.46 21.18
CA ASP A 16 11.27 -6.51 21.85
C ASP A 16 10.24 -7.09 20.87
N THR A 17 10.31 -6.64 19.60
CA THR A 17 9.47 -7.20 18.53
C THR A 17 10.24 -7.46 17.23
N VAL A 18 9.95 -8.59 16.58
CA VAL A 18 10.37 -8.91 15.21
C VAL A 18 9.13 -8.86 14.29
N VAL A 19 9.20 -8.06 13.24
CA VAL A 19 8.17 -7.94 12.20
C VAL A 19 8.64 -8.64 10.93
N ILE A 20 7.80 -9.51 10.35
CA ILE A 20 8.12 -10.27 9.14
C ILE A 20 7.30 -9.68 7.99
N GLY A 21 7.96 -8.94 7.11
CA GLY A 21 7.37 -8.22 5.98
C GLY A 21 7.55 -6.70 6.08
N ALA A 22 7.97 -6.07 4.96
CA ALA A 22 8.17 -4.61 4.83
C ALA A 22 7.12 -3.98 3.89
N GLY A 23 5.94 -4.58 3.79
CA GLY A 23 4.75 -3.96 3.20
C GLY A 23 4.10 -2.94 4.15
N LEU A 24 3.00 -2.32 3.72
CA LEU A 24 2.33 -1.27 4.50
C LEU A 24 1.95 -1.75 5.92
N ALA A 25 1.41 -2.97 6.06
CA ALA A 25 1.03 -3.51 7.37
C ALA A 25 2.24 -3.68 8.31
N GLY A 26 3.32 -4.30 7.83
CA GLY A 26 4.52 -4.52 8.61
C GLY A 26 5.23 -3.22 8.97
N LEU A 27 5.34 -2.26 8.04
CA LEU A 27 5.95 -0.95 8.32
C LEU A 27 5.11 -0.14 9.30
N THR A 28 3.77 -0.23 9.23
CA THR A 28 2.86 0.42 10.20
C THR A 28 3.07 -0.14 11.59
N ALA A 29 3.04 -1.47 11.75
CA ALA A 29 3.27 -2.11 13.03
C ALA A 29 4.67 -1.79 13.59
N ALA A 30 5.70 -1.93 12.77
CA ALA A 30 7.08 -1.69 13.16
C ALA A 30 7.33 -0.24 13.60
N LEU A 31 6.85 0.73 12.83
CA LEU A 31 7.06 2.15 13.14
C LEU A 31 6.33 2.55 14.43
N ARG A 32 5.07 2.10 14.60
CA ARG A 32 4.29 2.39 15.81
C ARG A 32 4.94 1.80 17.07
N LEU A 33 5.46 0.56 16.99
CA LEU A 33 6.19 -0.08 18.09
C LEU A 33 7.51 0.64 18.40
N ALA A 34 8.26 1.03 17.37
CA ALA A 34 9.50 1.77 17.54
C ALA A 34 9.28 3.16 18.13
N GLU A 35 8.20 3.87 17.75
CA GLU A 35 7.79 5.14 18.34
C GLU A 35 7.42 5.01 19.83
N ALA A 36 6.94 3.84 20.25
CA ALA A 36 6.70 3.50 21.65
C ALA A 36 7.96 3.05 22.42
N GLY A 37 9.15 3.17 21.79
CA GLY A 37 10.44 2.86 22.42
C GLY A 37 10.87 1.40 22.36
N GLN A 38 10.15 0.53 21.65
CA GLN A 38 10.55 -0.87 21.49
C GLN A 38 11.74 -1.00 20.54
N ARG A 39 12.63 -1.97 20.80
CA ARG A 39 13.68 -2.40 19.88
C ARG A 39 13.08 -3.32 18.84
N VAL A 40 12.90 -2.81 17.62
CA VAL A 40 12.23 -3.50 16.52
C VAL A 40 13.20 -3.94 15.44
N ALA A 41 13.05 -5.19 14.96
CA ALA A 41 13.66 -5.63 13.71
C ALA A 41 12.56 -5.95 12.68
N VAL A 42 12.75 -5.50 11.45
CA VAL A 42 11.90 -5.85 10.31
C VAL A 42 12.71 -6.74 9.36
N LEU A 43 12.20 -7.95 9.13
CA LEU A 43 12.77 -8.93 8.20
C LEU A 43 11.94 -8.97 6.94
N ALA A 44 12.53 -8.79 5.78
CA ALA A 44 11.78 -8.80 4.54
C ALA A 44 12.61 -9.36 3.36
N LYS A 45 11.95 -10.17 2.54
CA LYS A 45 12.51 -10.67 1.28
C LYS A 45 12.77 -9.53 0.30
N GLY A 46 11.89 -8.54 0.27
CA GLY A 46 11.95 -7.37 -0.61
C GLY A 46 11.19 -6.18 -0.02
N VAL A 47 10.99 -5.15 -0.84
CA VAL A 47 10.37 -3.88 -0.44
C VAL A 47 8.85 -3.93 -0.27
N GLY A 48 8.22 -5.08 -0.50
CA GLY A 48 6.77 -5.26 -0.40
C GLY A 48 6.00 -4.65 -1.59
N ALA A 49 4.67 -4.85 -1.56
CA ALA A 49 3.78 -4.40 -2.64
C ALA A 49 3.57 -2.87 -2.69
N THR A 50 4.05 -2.12 -1.71
CA THR A 50 3.92 -0.65 -1.67
C THR A 50 4.55 0.04 -2.88
N HIS A 51 5.64 -0.52 -3.43
CA HIS A 51 6.26 -0.02 -4.67
C HIS A 51 5.43 -0.30 -5.94
N LEU A 52 4.42 -1.14 -5.85
CA LEU A 52 3.55 -1.51 -6.99
C LEU A 52 2.19 -0.82 -6.88
N ALA A 53 1.77 -0.47 -5.68
CA ALA A 53 0.47 0.11 -5.39
C ALA A 53 0.45 1.63 -5.56
N PRO A 54 -0.70 2.23 -5.93
CA PRO A 54 -0.88 3.67 -5.81
C PRO A 54 -0.76 4.09 -4.34
N PRO A 55 -0.46 5.37 -4.07
CA PRO A 55 -0.25 5.86 -2.70
C PRO A 55 -1.54 6.02 -1.90
N THR A 56 -2.70 5.76 -2.51
CA THR A 56 -4.02 5.91 -1.90
C THR A 56 -4.28 4.86 -0.84
N ILE A 57 -5.00 5.21 0.21
CA ILE A 57 -5.47 4.27 1.23
C ILE A 57 -6.96 4.01 1.00
N ASP A 58 -7.23 2.87 0.41
CA ASP A 58 -8.58 2.42 0.10
C ASP A 58 -9.07 1.59 1.28
N VAL A 59 -10.09 2.06 2.01
CA VAL A 59 -10.65 1.35 3.16
C VAL A 59 -11.79 0.43 2.73
N LEU A 60 -12.78 0.98 2.05
CA LEU A 60 -13.85 0.24 1.41
C LEU A 60 -14.34 1.05 0.21
N GLY A 61 -13.98 0.59 -0.98
CA GLY A 61 -14.35 1.25 -2.22
C GLY A 61 -15.62 0.69 -2.85
N TYR A 62 -15.89 -0.60 -2.62
CA TYR A 62 -17.02 -1.30 -3.24
C TYR A 62 -17.68 -2.26 -2.27
N ALA A 63 -19.03 -2.22 -2.24
CA ALA A 63 -19.90 -3.13 -1.50
C ALA A 63 -21.18 -3.36 -2.33
N GLY A 64 -21.10 -4.20 -3.37
CA GLY A 64 -22.16 -4.35 -4.37
C GLY A 64 -22.27 -3.21 -5.38
N GLY A 65 -21.60 -2.09 -5.14
CA GLY A 65 -21.45 -0.88 -5.94
C GLY A 65 -20.38 0.02 -5.35
N PRO A 66 -20.07 1.17 -5.98
CA PRO A 66 -19.16 2.16 -5.40
C PRO A 66 -19.67 2.66 -4.04
N VAL A 67 -18.74 2.83 -3.09
CA VAL A 67 -19.03 3.30 -1.73
C VAL A 67 -18.66 4.79 -1.62
N ASP A 68 -19.61 5.61 -1.21
CA ASP A 68 -19.35 7.04 -0.96
C ASP A 68 -18.72 7.28 0.41
N SER A 69 -19.24 6.62 1.45
CA SER A 69 -18.74 6.75 2.84
C SER A 69 -18.37 5.39 3.41
N PRO A 70 -17.07 5.12 3.61
CA PRO A 70 -16.63 3.91 4.31
C PRO A 70 -17.25 3.77 5.70
N ALA A 71 -17.33 4.86 6.49
CA ALA A 71 -17.88 4.82 7.85
C ALA A 71 -19.34 4.37 7.86
N GLN A 72 -20.15 4.77 6.87
CA GLN A 72 -21.55 4.37 6.78
C GLN A 72 -21.72 2.96 6.23
N ALA A 73 -20.86 2.52 5.30
CA ALA A 73 -20.99 1.23 4.63
C ALA A 73 -20.41 0.06 5.43
N LEU A 74 -19.34 0.28 6.22
CA LEU A 74 -18.64 -0.76 6.95
C LEU A 74 -19.53 -1.60 7.89
N PRO A 75 -20.49 -1.04 8.66
CA PRO A 75 -21.35 -1.84 9.54
C PRO A 75 -22.17 -2.89 8.79
N GLU A 76 -22.81 -2.50 7.69
CA GLU A 76 -23.61 -3.42 6.86
C GLU A 76 -22.70 -4.41 6.12
N PHE A 77 -21.58 -3.92 5.56
CA PHE A 77 -20.60 -4.76 4.87
C PHE A 77 -20.05 -5.86 5.77
N THR A 78 -19.66 -5.53 7.01
CA THR A 78 -19.13 -6.52 7.97
C THR A 78 -20.20 -7.45 8.52
N ALA A 79 -21.44 -7.01 8.61
CA ALA A 79 -22.58 -7.88 8.98
C ALA A 79 -22.85 -8.92 7.88
N ALA A 80 -22.75 -8.53 6.61
CA ALA A 80 -22.90 -9.43 5.46
C ALA A 80 -21.68 -10.34 5.24
N ASN A 81 -20.50 -9.97 5.75
CA ASN A 81 -19.24 -10.69 5.61
C ASN A 81 -18.63 -11.00 6.98
N PRO A 82 -19.18 -11.96 7.75
CA PRO A 82 -18.78 -12.21 9.15
C PRO A 82 -17.32 -12.67 9.31
N GLU A 83 -16.75 -13.26 8.27
CA GLU A 83 -15.34 -13.71 8.23
C GLU A 83 -14.35 -12.61 7.84
N HIS A 84 -14.86 -11.43 7.42
CA HIS A 84 -13.99 -10.35 6.96
C HIS A 84 -13.20 -9.72 8.12
N PRO A 85 -11.88 -9.46 7.96
CA PRO A 85 -11.03 -8.94 9.04
C PRO A 85 -11.48 -7.58 9.61
N TYR A 86 -12.19 -6.75 8.84
CA TYR A 86 -12.77 -5.49 9.33
C TYR A 86 -13.80 -5.70 10.47
N ARG A 87 -14.40 -6.87 10.59
CA ARG A 87 -15.29 -7.17 11.73
C ARG A 87 -14.60 -7.01 13.08
N GLN A 88 -13.30 -7.18 13.10
CA GLN A 88 -12.50 -7.06 14.32
C GLN A 88 -11.80 -5.68 14.44
N LEU A 89 -11.97 -4.78 13.48
CA LEU A 89 -11.42 -3.43 13.49
C LEU A 89 -12.57 -2.44 13.68
N SER A 90 -12.64 -1.77 14.84
CA SER A 90 -13.65 -0.74 15.04
C SER A 90 -13.44 0.43 14.07
N ILE A 91 -14.51 1.18 13.80
CA ILE A 91 -14.44 2.39 12.97
C ILE A 91 -13.48 3.40 13.60
N ASP A 92 -13.50 3.55 14.92
CA ASP A 92 -12.59 4.46 15.64
C ASP A 92 -11.13 4.06 15.45
N LEU A 93 -10.81 2.76 15.59
CA LEU A 93 -9.45 2.26 15.36
C LEU A 93 -8.99 2.47 13.91
N LEU A 94 -9.88 2.26 12.94
CA LEU A 94 -9.59 2.57 11.55
C LEU A 94 -9.33 4.07 11.35
N GLY A 95 -10.17 4.94 11.93
CA GLY A 95 -9.98 6.38 11.94
C GLY A 95 -8.63 6.78 12.53
N ASP A 96 -8.32 6.29 13.73
CA ASP A 96 -7.02 6.52 14.40
C ASP A 96 -5.83 6.09 13.54
N SER A 97 -5.96 4.95 12.85
CA SER A 97 -4.91 4.45 11.95
C SER A 97 -4.67 5.38 10.76
N LEU A 98 -5.75 5.93 10.18
CA LEU A 98 -5.67 6.91 9.09
C LEU A 98 -5.05 8.24 9.56
N ASP A 99 -5.44 8.72 10.73
CA ASP A 99 -4.91 9.96 11.31
C ASP A 99 -3.43 9.80 11.68
N TRP A 100 -3.07 8.66 12.27
CA TRP A 100 -1.67 8.33 12.52
C TRP A 100 -0.86 8.32 11.21
N PHE A 101 -1.37 7.69 10.15
CA PHE A 101 -0.71 7.64 8.85
C PHE A 101 -0.54 9.04 8.25
N LYS A 102 -1.59 9.87 8.23
CA LYS A 102 -1.52 11.27 7.77
C LYS A 102 -0.42 12.06 8.49
N ALA A 103 -0.33 11.90 9.80
CA ALA A 103 0.69 12.58 10.60
C ALA A 103 2.13 12.16 10.24
N ARG A 104 2.36 10.87 9.90
CA ARG A 104 3.70 10.33 9.54
C ARG A 104 4.08 10.66 8.10
N LEU A 105 3.10 10.80 7.23
CA LEU A 105 3.26 11.18 5.83
C LEU A 105 2.99 12.69 5.61
N GLY A 106 3.21 13.54 6.61
CA GLY A 106 2.91 14.97 6.57
C GLY A 106 3.50 15.72 5.37
N ASP A 107 4.70 15.34 4.93
CA ASP A 107 5.36 15.89 3.74
C ASP A 107 4.60 15.62 2.44
N HIS A 108 3.72 14.60 2.41
CA HIS A 108 2.87 14.27 1.27
C HIS A 108 1.49 14.94 1.33
N GLY A 109 1.11 15.51 2.47
CA GLY A 109 -0.14 16.26 2.66
C GLY A 109 -1.39 15.41 2.44
N TYR A 110 -1.45 14.20 3.00
CA TYR A 110 -2.61 13.33 2.84
C TYR A 110 -3.92 13.97 3.29
N ARG A 111 -4.96 13.79 2.47
CA ARG A 111 -6.32 14.29 2.70
C ARG A 111 -7.32 13.15 2.73
N GLY A 112 -8.46 13.38 3.41
CA GLY A 112 -9.57 12.45 3.52
C GLY A 112 -9.69 11.77 4.88
N GLY A 113 -10.54 10.76 4.94
CA GLY A 113 -10.91 9.99 6.14
C GLY A 113 -11.97 8.96 5.79
N LEU A 114 -12.68 8.48 6.83
CA LEU A 114 -13.72 7.48 6.65
C LEU A 114 -15.07 8.03 6.19
N ASP A 115 -15.28 9.35 6.33
CA ASP A 115 -16.59 9.96 6.10
C ASP A 115 -16.98 9.99 4.61
N GLU A 116 -15.99 10.14 3.74
CA GLU A 116 -16.23 10.28 2.31
C GLU A 116 -15.05 9.76 1.47
N ASN A 117 -15.34 8.94 0.46
CA ASN A 117 -14.37 8.54 -0.54
C ASN A 117 -14.21 9.63 -1.63
N PHE A 118 -12.98 9.85 -2.05
CA PHE A 118 -12.68 10.50 -3.32
C PHE A 118 -12.88 9.50 -4.47
N PHE A 119 -13.13 9.99 -5.68
CA PHE A 119 -13.18 9.17 -6.89
C PHE A 119 -12.13 9.66 -7.88
N VAL A 120 -10.97 9.02 -7.86
CA VAL A 120 -9.81 9.48 -8.66
C VAL A 120 -9.53 8.54 -9.84
N PRO A 121 -8.99 9.06 -10.95
CA PRO A 121 -8.67 8.22 -12.10
C PRO A 121 -7.53 7.25 -11.78
N THR A 122 -7.70 6.00 -12.17
CA THR A 122 -6.61 5.03 -12.24
C THR A 122 -5.78 5.22 -13.50
N ALA A 123 -4.66 4.50 -13.63
CA ALA A 123 -3.81 4.52 -14.83
C ALA A 123 -4.55 4.20 -16.14
N ILE A 124 -5.68 3.50 -16.06
CA ILE A 124 -6.53 3.11 -17.19
C ILE A 124 -7.86 3.86 -17.25
N GLY A 125 -8.07 4.87 -16.39
CA GLY A 125 -9.23 5.74 -16.44
C GLY A 125 -10.49 5.25 -15.74
N VAL A 126 -10.38 4.24 -14.87
CA VAL A 126 -11.49 3.88 -13.97
C VAL A 126 -11.55 4.89 -12.83
N ALA A 127 -12.75 5.37 -12.49
CA ALA A 127 -12.99 6.18 -11.30
C ALA A 127 -12.91 5.28 -10.06
N LYS A 128 -11.81 5.40 -9.30
CA LYS A 128 -11.54 4.53 -8.14
C LYS A 128 -11.90 5.25 -6.84
N PRO A 129 -12.80 4.67 -6.01
CA PRO A 129 -13.05 5.17 -4.66
C PRO A 129 -11.82 5.00 -3.77
N THR A 130 -11.50 6.01 -2.96
CA THR A 130 -10.41 5.95 -1.98
C THR A 130 -10.63 6.88 -0.79
N ALA A 131 -10.34 6.41 0.42
CA ALA A 131 -10.54 7.17 1.65
C ALA A 131 -9.44 8.22 1.88
N LEU A 132 -8.17 7.90 1.57
CA LEU A 132 -7.07 8.85 1.66
C LEU A 132 -6.27 8.91 0.35
N LEU A 133 -5.81 10.11 0.04
CA LEU A 133 -4.89 10.34 -1.07
C LEU A 133 -3.90 11.48 -0.74
N PRO A 134 -2.71 11.50 -1.35
CA PRO A 134 -1.79 12.62 -1.23
C PRO A 134 -2.36 13.88 -1.89
N GLU A 135 -1.98 15.05 -1.39
CA GLU A 135 -2.46 16.35 -1.89
C GLU A 135 -2.24 16.51 -3.40
N THR A 136 -1.15 15.95 -3.91
CA THR A 136 -0.81 15.98 -5.34
C THR A 136 -1.83 15.25 -6.23
N MET A 137 -2.76 14.47 -5.67
CA MET A 137 -3.82 13.78 -6.42
C MET A 137 -5.20 14.40 -6.23
N ALA A 138 -5.38 15.30 -5.25
CA ALA A 138 -6.69 15.73 -4.77
C ALA A 138 -7.53 16.49 -5.82
N ALA A 139 -6.89 17.25 -6.72
CA ALA A 139 -7.60 17.95 -7.79
C ALA A 139 -8.15 17.01 -8.89
N GLY A 140 -7.75 15.73 -8.85
CA GLY A 140 -8.27 14.68 -9.74
C GLY A 140 -9.57 14.02 -9.28
N ASP A 141 -10.22 14.51 -8.22
CA ASP A 141 -11.52 13.98 -7.76
C ASP A 141 -12.63 14.27 -8.80
N LEU A 142 -13.03 13.24 -9.50
CA LEU A 142 -13.98 13.30 -10.62
C LEU A 142 -15.39 13.73 -10.19
N ARG A 143 -15.78 13.57 -8.91
CA ARG A 143 -17.08 14.02 -8.39
C ARG A 143 -17.28 15.52 -8.51
N ARG A 144 -16.19 16.28 -8.61
CA ARG A 144 -16.25 17.74 -8.80
C ARG A 144 -16.66 18.15 -10.21
N GLY A 145 -16.62 17.20 -11.16
CA GLY A 145 -16.77 17.50 -12.56
C GLY A 145 -15.69 18.41 -13.10
N GLY A 146 -15.83 18.85 -14.34
CA GLY A 146 -14.94 19.82 -14.95
C GLY A 146 -14.26 19.34 -16.22
N ARG A 147 -13.28 20.14 -16.67
CA ARG A 147 -12.50 19.89 -17.88
C ARG A 147 -11.12 19.38 -17.51
N PHE A 148 -10.82 18.14 -17.82
CA PHE A 148 -9.57 17.46 -17.48
C PHE A 148 -8.66 17.40 -18.71
N VAL A 149 -7.41 17.79 -18.52
CA VAL A 149 -6.35 17.65 -19.53
C VAL A 149 -5.34 16.64 -19.01
N PHE A 150 -5.18 15.52 -19.68
CA PHE A 150 -4.16 14.54 -19.35
C PHE A 150 -2.90 14.75 -20.16
N VAL A 151 -1.76 14.86 -19.47
CA VAL A 151 -0.47 15.15 -20.07
C VAL A 151 0.26 13.84 -20.40
N GLY A 152 0.46 13.58 -21.67
CA GLY A 152 1.35 12.52 -22.15
C GLY A 152 2.80 13.00 -22.20
N LEU A 153 3.72 12.17 -21.76
CA LEU A 153 5.15 12.42 -21.82
C LEU A 153 5.80 11.41 -22.78
N ARG A 154 6.18 11.86 -23.97
CA ARG A 154 6.85 10.97 -24.93
C ARG A 154 8.10 10.34 -24.31
N GLY A 155 8.21 9.02 -24.41
CA GLY A 155 9.26 8.24 -23.79
C GLY A 155 8.87 7.60 -22.44
N LEU A 156 7.72 7.94 -21.86
CA LEU A 156 7.13 7.22 -20.73
C LEU A 156 6.19 6.13 -21.27
N LYS A 157 6.60 4.85 -21.18
CA LYS A 157 5.84 3.73 -21.75
C LYS A 157 4.65 3.26 -20.90
N ASP A 158 4.71 3.49 -19.60
CA ASP A 158 3.76 2.94 -18.64
C ASP A 158 2.59 3.89 -18.34
N PHE A 159 2.27 4.80 -19.31
CA PHE A 159 1.17 5.73 -19.20
C PHE A 159 0.56 6.00 -20.57
N PHE A 160 -0.76 5.81 -20.70
CA PHE A 160 -1.51 5.87 -21.94
C PHE A 160 -2.59 6.95 -21.87
N PRO A 161 -2.26 8.24 -22.03
CA PRO A 161 -3.16 9.36 -21.75
C PRO A 161 -4.41 9.39 -22.62
N ALA A 162 -4.34 8.94 -23.88
CA ALA A 162 -5.50 8.88 -24.76
C ALA A 162 -6.54 7.85 -24.26
N TYR A 163 -6.06 6.66 -23.89
CA TYR A 163 -6.90 5.60 -23.33
C TYR A 163 -7.51 6.01 -21.98
N LEU A 164 -6.67 6.60 -21.11
CA LEU A 164 -7.09 7.17 -19.84
C LEU A 164 -8.21 8.22 -20.04
N ALA A 165 -8.01 9.19 -20.93
CA ALA A 165 -8.96 10.28 -21.19
C ALA A 165 -10.32 9.74 -21.68
N GLU A 166 -10.31 8.80 -22.62
CA GLU A 166 -11.51 8.20 -23.15
C GLU A 166 -12.31 7.44 -22.09
N ASN A 167 -11.62 6.68 -21.22
CA ASN A 167 -12.26 5.93 -20.15
C ASN A 167 -12.79 6.86 -19.04
N VAL A 168 -12.04 7.88 -18.63
CA VAL A 168 -12.51 8.86 -17.64
C VAL A 168 -13.76 9.59 -18.10
N ALA A 169 -13.85 9.94 -19.39
CA ALA A 169 -15.04 10.59 -19.94
C ALA A 169 -16.30 9.72 -19.89
N ARG A 170 -16.15 8.41 -19.76
CA ARG A 170 -17.23 7.42 -19.67
C ARG A 170 -17.38 6.79 -18.28
N ALA A 171 -16.44 7.09 -17.38
CA ALA A 171 -16.44 6.47 -16.05
C ALA A 171 -17.72 6.85 -15.28
N PRO A 172 -18.43 5.88 -14.69
CA PRO A 172 -19.50 6.20 -13.77
C PRO A 172 -18.92 6.85 -12.52
N VAL A 173 -19.37 8.05 -12.22
CA VAL A 173 -18.98 8.81 -11.02
C VAL A 173 -20.27 9.09 -10.24
N PRO A 174 -20.27 8.94 -8.90
CA PRO A 174 -21.44 9.33 -8.10
C PRO A 174 -21.81 10.79 -8.29
N GLY A 175 -23.13 11.07 -8.37
CA GLY A 175 -23.66 12.41 -8.63
C GLY A 175 -23.77 12.72 -10.13
N ASP A 176 -24.25 13.94 -10.43
CA ASP A 176 -24.50 14.41 -11.80
C ASP A 176 -23.32 15.21 -12.38
N ALA A 177 -22.12 14.94 -11.93
CA ALA A 177 -20.94 15.71 -12.33
C ALA A 177 -20.58 15.46 -13.81
N SER A 178 -20.57 16.51 -14.61
CA SER A 178 -20.11 16.44 -16.01
C SER A 178 -18.59 16.48 -16.08
N VAL A 179 -18.00 15.45 -16.68
CA VAL A 179 -16.55 15.33 -16.89
C VAL A 179 -16.28 15.36 -18.40
N THR A 180 -15.40 16.28 -18.81
CA THR A 180 -14.87 16.31 -20.18
C THR A 180 -13.36 16.15 -20.15
N THR A 181 -12.81 15.48 -21.13
CA THR A 181 -11.39 15.13 -21.16
C THR A 181 -10.75 15.46 -22.50
N ARG A 182 -9.47 15.79 -22.47
CA ARG A 182 -8.61 15.84 -23.66
C ARG A 182 -7.17 15.49 -23.30
N VAL A 183 -6.32 15.32 -24.27
CA VAL A 183 -4.91 14.98 -24.10
C VAL A 183 -4.01 16.05 -24.67
N VAL A 184 -2.88 16.31 -23.99
CA VAL A 184 -1.76 17.07 -24.51
C VAL A 184 -0.51 16.21 -24.45
N GLU A 185 0.02 15.84 -25.61
CA GLU A 185 1.27 15.09 -25.74
C GLU A 185 2.46 16.05 -25.77
N LEU A 186 3.40 15.83 -24.85
CA LEU A 186 4.66 16.57 -24.77
C LEU A 186 5.84 15.70 -25.21
N ALA A 187 6.82 16.32 -25.86
CA ALA A 187 8.09 15.71 -26.19
C ALA A 187 9.21 16.39 -25.38
N PRO A 188 9.36 16.07 -24.08
CA PRO A 188 10.37 16.71 -23.25
C PRO A 188 11.79 16.31 -23.69
N PRO A 189 12.82 17.12 -23.36
CA PRO A 189 14.19 16.83 -23.74
C PRO A 189 14.73 15.61 -22.95
N LEU A 190 14.85 14.47 -23.60
CA LEU A 190 15.35 13.23 -23.02
C LEU A 190 16.83 12.94 -23.37
N GLY A 191 17.49 13.81 -24.16
CA GLY A 191 18.80 13.55 -24.75
C GLY A 191 18.71 12.38 -25.73
N GLU A 192 19.63 11.43 -25.64
CA GLU A 192 19.64 10.23 -26.47
C GLU A 192 18.67 9.14 -26.03
N ALA A 193 18.05 9.28 -24.84
CA ALA A 193 17.14 8.28 -24.30
C ALA A 193 15.83 8.25 -25.07
N ARG A 194 15.47 7.08 -25.59
CA ARG A 194 14.18 6.86 -26.27
C ARG A 194 13.08 6.49 -25.27
N ASP A 195 13.45 5.78 -24.21
CA ASP A 195 12.56 5.28 -23.17
C ASP A 195 13.13 5.62 -21.82
N VAL A 196 12.25 6.08 -20.93
CA VAL A 196 12.59 6.45 -19.55
C VAL A 196 11.53 5.88 -18.62
N SER A 197 11.96 5.20 -17.56
CA SER A 197 11.06 4.69 -16.55
C SER A 197 10.36 5.81 -15.75
N SER A 198 9.26 5.50 -15.08
CA SER A 198 8.55 6.44 -14.20
C SER A 198 9.49 7.08 -13.17
N ALA A 199 10.37 6.30 -12.52
CA ALA A 199 11.39 6.82 -11.60
C ALA A 199 12.44 7.69 -12.30
N GLY A 200 12.77 7.38 -13.56
CA GLY A 200 13.67 8.20 -14.38
C GLY A 200 13.06 9.57 -14.71
N PHE A 201 11.77 9.63 -15.00
CA PHE A 201 11.05 10.91 -15.18
C PHE A 201 10.95 11.66 -13.86
N ALA A 202 10.66 10.99 -12.75
CA ALA A 202 10.58 11.62 -11.44
C ALA A 202 11.88 12.37 -11.08
N ARG A 203 13.06 11.75 -11.32
CA ARG A 203 14.35 12.43 -11.12
C ARG A 203 14.55 13.61 -12.06
N ARG A 204 14.01 13.57 -13.29
CA ARG A 204 14.08 14.70 -14.23
C ARG A 204 13.21 15.86 -13.77
N PHE A 205 12.02 15.59 -13.23
CA PHE A 205 11.16 16.63 -12.68
C PHE A 205 11.76 17.34 -11.45
N GLU A 206 12.70 16.75 -10.75
CA GLU A 206 13.47 17.44 -9.70
C GLU A 206 14.45 18.49 -10.23
N ARG A 207 14.75 18.47 -11.52
CA ARG A 207 15.63 19.45 -12.19
C ARG A 207 14.84 20.62 -12.72
N ALA A 208 15.28 21.84 -12.39
CA ALA A 208 14.60 23.07 -12.82
C ALA A 208 14.55 23.24 -14.35
N ASP A 209 15.67 22.94 -15.04
CA ASP A 209 15.74 23.05 -16.50
C ASP A 209 14.73 22.14 -17.22
N PHE A 210 14.51 20.95 -16.69
CA PHE A 210 13.50 20.03 -17.22
C PHE A 210 12.09 20.56 -17.00
N ARG A 211 11.77 21.05 -15.79
CA ARG A 211 10.47 21.67 -15.51
C ARG A 211 10.20 22.89 -16.40
N GLU A 212 11.20 23.75 -16.61
CA GLU A 212 11.08 24.89 -17.52
C GLU A 212 10.65 24.47 -18.93
N SER A 213 11.28 23.42 -19.48
CA SER A 213 10.93 22.92 -20.80
C SER A 213 9.49 22.38 -20.87
N VAL A 214 9.04 21.68 -19.82
CA VAL A 214 7.67 21.16 -19.71
C VAL A 214 6.66 22.30 -19.60
N LEU A 215 6.91 23.28 -18.72
CA LEU A 215 6.07 24.46 -18.51
C LEU A 215 5.91 25.27 -19.78
N ALA A 216 7.01 25.55 -20.50
CA ALA A 216 6.98 26.30 -21.76
C ALA A 216 6.21 25.60 -22.87
N ALA A 217 6.29 24.25 -22.92
CA ALA A 217 5.55 23.47 -23.90
C ALA A 217 4.07 23.35 -23.54
N LEU A 218 3.75 23.11 -22.28
CA LEU A 218 2.37 22.86 -21.81
C LEU A 218 1.55 24.14 -21.77
N GLY A 219 2.08 25.25 -21.23
CA GLY A 219 1.33 26.49 -21.00
C GLY A 219 0.68 27.06 -22.26
N ARG A 220 1.27 26.86 -23.44
CA ARG A 220 0.70 27.26 -24.73
C ARG A 220 -0.52 26.44 -25.16
N ASN A 221 -0.74 25.30 -24.53
CA ASN A 221 -1.75 24.33 -24.91
C ASN A 221 -2.92 24.28 -23.90
N LEU A 222 -2.89 25.05 -22.82
CA LEU A 222 -3.92 25.04 -21.79
C LEU A 222 -4.99 26.09 -22.05
N VAL A 223 -6.22 25.78 -21.66
CA VAL A 223 -7.37 26.69 -21.69
C VAL A 223 -7.82 26.99 -20.25
N PRO A 224 -8.15 28.25 -19.91
CA PRO A 224 -8.53 28.63 -18.55
C PRO A 224 -9.58 27.71 -17.93
N GLY A 225 -9.39 27.30 -16.67
CA GLY A 225 -10.29 26.44 -15.92
C GLY A 225 -10.13 24.93 -16.18
N GLU A 226 -9.10 24.51 -16.89
CA GLU A 226 -8.75 23.10 -17.02
C GLU A 226 -8.00 22.58 -15.79
N LEU A 227 -8.26 21.32 -15.41
CA LEU A 227 -7.56 20.55 -14.40
C LEU A 227 -6.49 19.70 -15.11
N VAL A 228 -5.23 19.81 -14.71
CA VAL A 228 -4.11 19.25 -15.45
C VAL A 228 -3.59 17.99 -14.77
N GLY A 229 -3.88 16.83 -15.35
CA GLY A 229 -3.43 15.51 -14.87
C GLY A 229 -2.10 15.10 -15.49
N PHE A 230 -1.07 15.02 -14.66
CA PHE A 230 0.23 14.45 -15.02
C PHE A 230 0.30 12.98 -14.65
N PRO A 231 1.07 12.14 -15.38
CA PRO A 231 1.49 10.86 -14.83
C PRO A 231 2.19 11.10 -13.49
N ALA A 232 2.02 10.19 -12.53
CA ALA A 232 2.55 10.33 -11.18
C ALA A 232 4.09 10.16 -11.14
N VAL A 233 4.77 11.17 -11.67
CA VAL A 233 6.23 11.23 -11.82
C VAL A 233 6.81 12.61 -11.45
N LEU A 234 6.08 13.39 -10.65
CA LEU A 234 6.46 14.76 -10.28
C LEU A 234 7.54 14.84 -9.20
N GLY A 235 8.58 14.00 -9.27
CA GLY A 235 9.69 13.93 -8.33
C GLY A 235 9.60 12.71 -7.40
N LEU A 236 10.71 12.34 -6.79
CA LEU A 236 10.82 11.32 -5.76
C LEU A 236 10.78 11.96 -4.35
N GLY A 237 11.79 12.76 -3.99
CA GLY A 237 11.88 13.41 -2.70
C GLY A 237 11.12 14.75 -2.61
N GLY A 238 11.16 15.55 -3.68
CA GLY A 238 10.58 16.90 -3.74
C GLY A 238 9.24 16.99 -4.48
N ALA A 239 8.42 15.95 -4.44
CA ALA A 239 7.21 15.87 -5.27
C ALA A 239 6.20 16.99 -5.00
N ARG A 240 6.00 17.37 -3.74
CA ARG A 240 5.05 18.42 -3.35
C ARG A 240 5.51 19.80 -3.77
N GLU A 241 6.80 20.07 -3.72
CA GLU A 241 7.42 21.31 -4.19
C GLU A 241 7.29 21.43 -5.70
N VAL A 242 7.61 20.37 -6.43
CA VAL A 242 7.46 20.31 -7.90
C VAL A 242 6.00 20.53 -8.29
N TRP A 243 5.07 19.84 -7.65
CA TRP A 243 3.64 20.00 -7.88
C TRP A 243 3.16 21.44 -7.67
N ARG A 244 3.54 22.05 -6.54
CA ARG A 244 3.18 23.46 -6.24
C ARG A 244 3.77 24.45 -7.24
N GLU A 245 5.02 24.22 -7.65
CA GLU A 245 5.65 25.07 -8.67
C GLU A 245 4.90 24.98 -10.02
N LEU A 246 4.50 23.77 -10.43
CA LEU A 246 3.71 23.60 -11.64
C LEU A 246 2.35 24.30 -11.55
N GLU A 247 1.62 24.14 -10.44
CA GLU A 247 0.34 24.86 -10.23
C GLU A 247 0.51 26.37 -10.31
N ALA A 248 1.47 26.92 -9.54
CA ALA A 248 1.70 28.35 -9.48
C ALA A 248 2.08 28.96 -10.85
N ARG A 249 2.89 28.24 -11.62
CA ARG A 249 3.41 28.73 -12.90
C ARG A 249 2.47 28.51 -14.08
N LEU A 250 1.67 27.44 -14.06
CA LEU A 250 0.64 27.21 -15.07
C LEU A 250 -0.62 28.04 -14.82
N GLY A 251 -0.90 28.43 -13.56
CA GLY A 251 -2.16 29.05 -13.17
C GLY A 251 -3.35 28.10 -13.22
N HIS A 252 -3.10 26.80 -13.12
CA HIS A 252 -4.08 25.72 -13.18
C HIS A 252 -3.90 24.76 -12.00
N GLN A 253 -4.98 24.13 -11.55
CA GLN A 253 -4.85 23.02 -10.62
C GLN A 253 -4.19 21.83 -11.33
N VAL A 254 -3.19 21.26 -10.68
CA VAL A 254 -2.42 20.11 -11.17
C VAL A 254 -2.69 18.90 -10.28
N PHE A 255 -2.76 17.73 -10.88
CA PHE A 255 -2.85 16.49 -10.12
C PHE A 255 -2.05 15.36 -10.77
N GLU A 256 -1.64 14.42 -9.92
CA GLU A 256 -0.97 13.19 -10.37
C GLU A 256 -2.00 12.08 -10.63
N VAL A 257 -1.81 11.34 -11.72
CA VAL A 257 -2.55 10.12 -12.05
C VAL A 257 -1.59 8.93 -11.91
N PRO A 258 -1.95 7.86 -11.21
CA PRO A 258 -1.09 6.68 -11.11
C PRO A 258 -0.65 6.17 -12.48
N THR A 259 0.58 5.70 -12.56
CA THR A 259 1.10 4.94 -13.72
C THR A 259 0.91 3.45 -13.47
N LEU A 260 1.16 2.63 -14.49
CA LEU A 260 1.37 1.21 -14.28
C LEU A 260 2.61 0.99 -13.39
N PRO A 261 2.70 -0.14 -12.66
CA PRO A 261 3.85 -0.43 -11.82
C PRO A 261 5.20 -0.37 -12.57
N PRO A 262 6.27 0.10 -11.92
CA PRO A 262 6.36 0.48 -10.51
C PRO A 262 5.77 1.88 -10.20
N SER A 263 5.20 2.05 -9.01
CA SER A 263 4.57 3.28 -8.55
C SER A 263 5.57 4.24 -7.91
N VAL A 264 5.85 5.35 -8.54
CA VAL A 264 6.69 6.41 -7.95
C VAL A 264 6.11 6.94 -6.63
N PRO A 265 4.79 7.26 -6.52
CA PRO A 265 4.21 7.64 -5.25
C PRO A 265 4.26 6.53 -4.18
N GLY A 266 4.14 5.26 -4.57
CA GLY A 266 4.33 4.14 -3.66
C GLY A 266 5.76 4.05 -3.12
N ILE A 267 6.76 4.34 -3.96
CA ILE A 267 8.17 4.46 -3.54
C ILE A 267 8.32 5.58 -2.50
N ARG A 268 7.71 6.76 -2.73
CA ARG A 268 7.74 7.90 -1.78
C ARG A 268 7.20 7.49 -0.40
N VAL A 269 6.06 6.80 -0.34
CA VAL A 269 5.47 6.29 0.90
C VAL A 269 6.43 5.35 1.62
N TRP A 270 6.98 4.38 0.89
CA TRP A 270 7.89 3.38 1.46
C TRP A 270 9.18 4.03 2.00
N GLU A 271 9.78 4.94 1.25
CA GLU A 271 10.99 5.67 1.66
C GLU A 271 10.74 6.54 2.90
N THR A 272 9.60 7.21 2.97
CA THR A 272 9.20 8.03 4.13
C THR A 272 9.05 7.17 5.38
N MET A 273 8.29 6.07 5.29
CA MET A 273 8.07 5.17 6.43
C MET A 273 9.36 4.48 6.88
N THR A 274 10.18 3.99 5.95
CA THR A 274 11.45 3.33 6.30
C THR A 274 12.49 4.30 6.84
N SER A 275 12.50 5.54 6.36
CA SER A 275 13.35 6.61 6.92
C SER A 275 12.91 6.97 8.35
N ALA A 276 11.60 7.08 8.61
CA ALA A 276 11.06 7.29 9.94
C ALA A 276 11.44 6.12 10.87
N LEU A 277 11.28 4.89 10.41
CA LEU A 277 11.63 3.68 11.16
C LEU A 277 13.12 3.65 11.55
N ARG A 278 14.02 3.99 10.61
CA ARG A 278 15.46 4.07 10.89
C ARG A 278 15.81 5.17 11.89
N ARG A 279 15.12 6.32 11.83
CA ARG A 279 15.29 7.41 12.83
C ARG A 279 14.93 6.98 14.24
N GLN A 280 13.97 6.06 14.39
CA GLN A 280 13.61 5.44 15.67
C GLN A 280 14.58 4.32 16.10
N GLY A 281 15.66 4.08 15.35
CA GLY A 281 16.67 3.07 15.69
C GLY A 281 16.26 1.63 15.35
N ALA A 282 15.15 1.41 14.66
CA ALA A 282 14.74 0.07 14.26
C ALA A 282 15.63 -0.49 13.14
N ARG A 283 15.84 -1.80 13.16
CA ARG A 283 16.64 -2.51 12.17
C ARG A 283 15.78 -3.02 11.02
N LEU A 284 16.04 -2.54 9.82
CA LEU A 284 15.41 -3.05 8.60
C LEU A 284 16.38 -3.94 7.83
N VAL A 285 16.02 -5.21 7.64
CA VAL A 285 16.84 -6.23 6.96
C VAL A 285 16.11 -6.68 5.70
N ILE A 286 16.50 -6.11 4.57
CA ILE A 286 15.99 -6.50 3.24
C ILE A 286 16.86 -7.62 2.67
N GLY A 287 16.26 -8.55 1.90
CA GLY A 287 16.92 -9.74 1.39
C GLY A 287 16.99 -10.86 2.44
N SER A 288 16.14 -10.80 3.46
CA SER A 288 16.03 -11.80 4.54
C SER A 288 14.68 -12.53 4.41
N THR A 289 14.74 -13.84 4.18
CA THR A 289 13.54 -14.68 4.05
C THR A 289 13.35 -15.48 5.35
N ALA A 290 12.26 -15.19 6.07
CA ALA A 290 11.85 -16.01 7.21
C ALA A 290 11.45 -17.41 6.72
N ALA A 291 11.98 -18.45 7.35
CA ALA A 291 11.85 -19.84 6.88
C ALA A 291 11.54 -20.83 8.02
N GLY A 292 11.23 -20.33 9.19
CA GLY A 292 10.85 -21.16 10.34
C GLY A 292 11.02 -20.42 11.65
N ALA A 293 10.70 -21.10 12.74
CA ALA A 293 10.73 -20.55 14.09
C ALA A 293 11.38 -21.49 15.10
N GLU A 294 11.98 -20.91 16.14
CA GLU A 294 12.35 -21.60 17.37
C GLU A 294 11.25 -21.38 18.39
N MET A 295 10.82 -22.45 19.03
CA MET A 295 9.67 -22.46 19.96
C MET A 295 10.04 -23.18 21.27
N SER A 296 9.46 -22.72 22.36
CA SER A 296 9.50 -23.40 23.66
C SER A 296 8.18 -23.15 24.39
N ASN A 297 7.61 -24.22 24.95
CA ASN A 297 6.38 -24.15 25.75
C ASN A 297 5.21 -23.36 25.11
N GLY A 298 4.96 -23.56 23.81
CA GLY A 298 3.87 -22.88 23.10
C GLY A 298 4.11 -21.40 22.78
N ARG A 299 5.32 -20.88 23.02
CA ARG A 299 5.72 -19.52 22.69
C ARG A 299 6.83 -19.53 21.64
N LEU A 300 6.82 -18.53 20.77
CA LEU A 300 7.91 -18.26 19.86
C LEU A 300 9.07 -17.60 20.63
N GLU A 301 10.27 -18.11 20.46
CA GLU A 301 11.53 -17.53 20.98
C GLU A 301 12.31 -16.79 19.90
N GLY A 302 12.20 -17.21 18.64
CA GLY A 302 12.92 -16.61 17.55
C GLY A 302 12.39 -17.03 16.18
N VAL A 303 12.72 -16.21 15.18
CA VAL A 303 12.46 -16.50 13.76
C VAL A 303 13.78 -16.79 13.08
N VAL A 304 13.86 -17.93 12.40
CA VAL A 304 14.99 -18.30 11.57
C VAL A 304 14.83 -17.65 10.21
N ALA A 305 15.78 -16.85 9.80
CA ALA A 305 15.75 -16.18 8.52
C ALA A 305 17.01 -16.46 7.70
N HIS A 306 16.84 -16.77 6.43
CA HIS A 306 17.90 -16.94 5.46
C HIS A 306 18.33 -15.58 4.91
N ASN A 307 19.57 -15.22 5.18
CA ASN A 307 20.27 -14.07 4.60
C ASN A 307 21.30 -14.58 3.58
N ALA A 308 21.91 -13.65 2.83
CA ALA A 308 22.93 -13.99 1.82
C ALA A 308 24.18 -14.66 2.44
N GLY A 309 24.11 -15.88 2.87
CA GLY A 309 25.23 -16.64 3.41
C GLY A 309 24.83 -17.74 4.36
N ARG A 310 24.12 -17.45 5.42
CA ARG A 310 23.71 -18.46 6.41
C ARG A 310 22.43 -18.06 7.13
N PRO A 311 21.66 -19.04 7.67
CA PRO A 311 20.51 -18.74 8.50
C PRO A 311 20.95 -18.03 9.80
N LEU A 312 20.14 -17.04 10.21
CA LEU A 312 20.28 -16.32 11.48
C LEU A 312 18.97 -16.38 12.23
N THR A 313 19.03 -16.57 13.53
CA THR A 313 17.85 -16.52 14.41
C THR A 313 17.70 -15.13 15.00
N TYR A 314 16.55 -14.52 14.78
CA TYR A 314 16.15 -13.24 15.36
C TYR A 314 15.24 -13.49 16.56
N ARG A 315 15.72 -13.25 17.78
CA ARG A 315 15.00 -13.49 19.02
C ARG A 315 14.22 -12.27 19.44
N ALA A 316 12.96 -12.47 19.91
CA ALA A 316 12.13 -11.37 20.39
C ALA A 316 11.09 -11.86 21.43
N ARG A 317 10.44 -10.91 22.11
CA ARG A 317 9.32 -11.17 22.99
C ARG A 317 8.01 -11.35 22.21
N SER A 318 7.87 -10.59 21.10
CA SER A 318 6.68 -10.59 20.25
C SER A 318 7.07 -10.65 18.76
N PHE A 319 6.16 -11.20 17.95
CA PHE A 319 6.36 -11.37 16.51
C PHE A 319 5.13 -10.88 15.75
N VAL A 320 5.33 -10.23 14.60
CA VAL A 320 4.25 -9.82 13.71
C VAL A 320 4.45 -10.46 12.35
N LEU A 321 3.49 -11.28 11.91
CA LEU A 321 3.43 -11.85 10.57
C LEU A 321 2.69 -10.87 9.65
N ALA A 322 3.41 -10.26 8.72
CA ALA A 322 2.89 -9.30 7.75
C ALA A 322 3.45 -9.58 6.34
N THR A 323 3.55 -10.87 6.01
CA THR A 323 4.17 -11.40 4.78
C THR A 323 3.33 -11.18 3.53
N GLY A 324 2.06 -10.78 3.69
CA GLY A 324 1.10 -10.61 2.61
C GLY A 324 0.46 -11.95 2.18
N GLY A 325 -0.29 -11.92 1.08
CA GLY A 325 -0.96 -13.10 0.51
C GLY A 325 -0.14 -13.82 -0.56
N PHE A 326 -0.82 -14.52 -1.47
CA PHE A 326 -0.20 -15.26 -2.58
C PHE A 326 0.78 -14.44 -3.44
N PRO A 327 0.46 -13.21 -3.87
CA PRO A 327 1.39 -12.44 -4.72
C PRO A 327 2.73 -12.11 -4.04
N SER A 328 2.76 -12.11 -2.71
CA SER A 328 3.96 -11.83 -1.91
C SER A 328 4.63 -13.08 -1.36
N ALA A 329 4.13 -14.27 -1.72
CA ALA A 329 4.52 -15.57 -1.15
C ALA A 329 4.40 -15.63 0.39
N GLY A 330 3.43 -14.90 0.97
CA GLY A 330 3.01 -15.06 2.35
C GLY A 330 2.03 -16.22 2.53
N LEU A 331 1.41 -16.64 1.42
CA LEU A 331 0.71 -17.89 1.24
C LEU A 331 1.26 -18.59 0.00
N GLU A 332 1.46 -19.89 0.08
CA GLU A 332 1.96 -20.72 -1.02
C GLU A 332 0.91 -21.74 -1.44
N LEU A 333 0.71 -21.88 -2.74
CA LEU A 333 -0.08 -22.95 -3.34
C LEU A 333 0.90 -23.85 -4.10
N ASP A 334 0.99 -25.11 -3.69
CA ASP A 334 1.85 -26.07 -4.37
C ASP A 334 1.13 -26.76 -5.56
N PHE A 335 1.87 -27.56 -6.33
CA PHE A 335 1.33 -28.27 -7.50
C PHE A 335 0.37 -29.41 -7.12
N SER A 336 0.34 -29.87 -5.87
CA SER A 336 -0.68 -30.79 -5.37
C SER A 336 -1.98 -30.07 -5.02
N GLY A 337 -1.93 -28.74 -4.97
CA GLY A 337 -3.03 -27.88 -4.60
C GLY A 337 -3.15 -27.65 -3.09
N GLN A 338 -2.13 -27.97 -2.31
CA GLN A 338 -2.09 -27.65 -0.91
C GLN A 338 -1.71 -26.18 -0.73
N VAL A 339 -2.48 -25.47 0.11
CA VAL A 339 -2.19 -24.08 0.52
C VAL A 339 -1.57 -24.10 1.90
N ARG A 340 -0.51 -23.32 2.10
CA ARG A 340 0.15 -23.20 3.40
C ARG A 340 0.65 -21.79 3.67
N GLU A 341 0.79 -21.46 4.95
CA GLU A 341 1.58 -20.31 5.43
C GLU A 341 3.02 -20.81 5.70
N PRO A 342 4.04 -20.29 4.97
CA PRO A 342 5.35 -20.97 4.92
C PRO A 342 6.29 -20.67 6.09
N VAL A 343 5.98 -19.73 7.00
CA VAL A 343 6.88 -19.31 8.09
C VAL A 343 6.62 -20.08 9.38
N PHE A 344 5.36 -20.20 9.78
CA PHE A 344 4.94 -20.78 11.05
C PHE A 344 4.03 -21.99 10.89
N ASP A 345 3.72 -22.38 9.65
CA ASP A 345 2.77 -23.46 9.31
C ASP A 345 1.42 -23.29 10.00
N LEU A 346 0.88 -22.06 9.95
CA LEU A 346 -0.37 -21.71 10.62
C LEU A 346 -1.57 -22.34 9.94
N PRO A 347 -2.61 -22.73 10.70
CA PRO A 347 -3.89 -23.11 10.15
C PRO A 347 -4.48 -21.99 9.31
N LEU A 348 -5.05 -22.35 8.16
CA LEU A 348 -5.65 -21.40 7.22
C LEU A 348 -7.18 -21.50 7.26
N ALA A 349 -7.83 -20.36 7.19
CA ALA A 349 -9.27 -20.20 6.99
C ALA A 349 -9.58 -19.70 5.58
N GLY A 350 -10.85 -19.68 5.19
CA GLY A 350 -11.30 -19.21 3.88
C GLY A 350 -10.86 -20.11 2.72
N LEU A 351 -10.48 -21.35 3.01
CA LEU A 351 -10.15 -22.35 1.97
C LEU A 351 -11.45 -22.94 1.39
N PRO A 352 -11.52 -23.16 0.07
CA PRO A 352 -12.64 -23.88 -0.53
C PRO A 352 -12.73 -25.32 -0.02
N GLY A 353 -13.93 -25.86 0.09
CA GLY A 353 -14.17 -27.25 0.45
C GLY A 353 -13.52 -28.22 -0.55
N GLN A 354 -13.36 -29.50 -0.14
CA GLN A 354 -12.64 -30.50 -0.96
C GLN A 354 -13.19 -30.66 -2.40
N ASN A 355 -14.48 -30.42 -2.60
CA ASN A 355 -15.15 -30.57 -3.89
C ASN A 355 -15.49 -29.21 -4.53
N GLU A 356 -15.12 -28.12 -3.93
CA GLU A 356 -15.35 -26.79 -4.47
C GLU A 356 -14.20 -26.37 -5.40
N PRO A 357 -14.51 -25.77 -6.56
CA PRO A 357 -13.47 -25.25 -7.44
C PRO A 357 -12.73 -24.10 -6.76
N ARG A 358 -11.40 -24.14 -6.77
CA ARG A 358 -10.54 -23.09 -6.22
C ARG A 358 -10.62 -21.77 -6.99
N PHE A 359 -10.85 -21.89 -8.28
CA PHE A 359 -10.94 -20.78 -9.22
C PHE A 359 -12.28 -20.86 -9.97
N ALA A 360 -12.92 -19.73 -10.12
CA ALA A 360 -14.08 -19.58 -10.99
C ALA A 360 -13.69 -19.76 -12.47
N THR A 361 -14.67 -20.08 -13.32
CA THR A 361 -14.44 -20.26 -14.75
C THR A 361 -14.13 -18.92 -15.44
N ASP A 362 -14.82 -17.84 -15.02
CA ASP A 362 -14.53 -16.50 -15.50
C ASP A 362 -13.41 -15.86 -14.67
N TYR A 363 -12.45 -15.23 -15.35
CA TYR A 363 -11.30 -14.60 -14.73
C TYR A 363 -11.69 -13.45 -13.78
N PHE A 364 -12.76 -12.73 -14.07
CA PHE A 364 -13.22 -11.60 -13.26
C PHE A 364 -14.19 -11.98 -12.15
N ASP A 365 -14.61 -13.25 -12.08
CA ASP A 365 -15.41 -13.74 -10.98
C ASP A 365 -14.61 -13.84 -9.67
N GLU A 366 -15.32 -13.94 -8.56
CA GLU A 366 -14.69 -14.19 -7.28
C GLU A 366 -14.17 -15.63 -7.22
N HIS A 367 -12.88 -15.77 -7.06
CA HIS A 367 -12.23 -17.06 -6.88
C HIS A 367 -12.28 -17.45 -5.40
N ALA A 368 -12.79 -18.63 -5.08
CA ALA A 368 -12.93 -19.09 -3.69
C ALA A 368 -11.61 -19.02 -2.91
N LEU A 369 -10.48 -19.29 -3.56
CA LEU A 369 -9.16 -19.21 -2.94
C LEU A 369 -8.73 -17.77 -2.56
N SER A 370 -9.38 -16.74 -3.09
CA SER A 370 -9.04 -15.34 -2.78
C SER A 370 -9.26 -14.96 -1.31
N ARG A 371 -10.13 -15.70 -0.59
CA ARG A 371 -10.42 -15.48 0.83
C ARG A 371 -9.48 -16.25 1.76
N ALA A 372 -8.61 -17.10 1.22
CA ALA A 372 -7.70 -17.92 2.02
C ALA A 372 -6.69 -17.05 2.79
N GLY A 373 -6.47 -17.39 4.05
CA GLY A 373 -5.51 -16.68 4.89
C GLY A 373 -5.52 -17.17 6.33
N VAL A 374 -4.88 -16.41 7.18
CA VAL A 374 -4.77 -16.69 8.61
C VAL A 374 -5.92 -16.02 9.34
N ALA A 375 -6.71 -16.80 10.08
CA ALA A 375 -7.72 -16.26 11.00
C ALA A 375 -7.04 -15.75 12.27
N VAL A 376 -7.58 -14.68 12.87
CA VAL A 376 -7.04 -14.07 14.08
C VAL A 376 -8.14 -13.82 15.10
N ASP A 377 -7.77 -13.79 16.40
CA ASP A 377 -8.63 -13.35 17.50
C ASP A 377 -8.72 -11.81 17.60
N ALA A 378 -9.47 -11.32 18.57
CA ALA A 378 -9.62 -9.89 18.83
C ALA A 378 -8.29 -9.19 19.16
N SER A 379 -7.29 -9.90 19.67
CA SER A 379 -5.93 -9.40 19.92
C SER A 379 -5.00 -9.55 18.72
N ARG A 380 -5.50 -9.91 17.54
CA ARG A 380 -4.72 -10.13 16.30
C ARG A 380 -3.80 -11.34 16.33
N ARG A 381 -4.00 -12.29 17.26
CA ARG A 381 -3.22 -13.51 17.33
C ARG A 381 -3.81 -14.57 16.39
N PRO A 382 -2.98 -15.26 15.56
CA PRO A 382 -3.43 -16.39 14.77
C PRO A 382 -4.10 -17.46 15.61
N VAL A 383 -5.27 -17.94 15.17
CA VAL A 383 -6.05 -18.96 15.86
C VAL A 383 -6.13 -20.27 15.06
N ASN A 384 -6.31 -21.36 15.79
CA ASN A 384 -6.63 -22.67 15.21
C ASN A 384 -8.15 -22.79 14.89
N LEU A 385 -8.57 -23.94 14.40
CA LEU A 385 -9.97 -24.19 14.01
C LEU A 385 -10.95 -24.11 15.19
N GLU A 386 -10.48 -24.28 16.42
CA GLU A 386 -11.26 -24.15 17.66
C GLU A 386 -11.31 -22.71 18.19
N GLY A 387 -10.62 -21.77 17.50
CA GLY A 387 -10.55 -20.36 17.91
C GLY A 387 -9.53 -20.05 19.00
N ALA A 388 -8.69 -21.02 19.38
CA ALA A 388 -7.63 -20.82 20.35
C ALA A 388 -6.35 -20.26 19.66
N PRO A 389 -5.62 -19.32 20.32
CA PRO A 389 -4.35 -18.82 19.78
C PRO A 389 -3.34 -19.95 19.58
N VAL A 390 -2.71 -19.98 18.39
CA VAL A 390 -1.64 -20.95 18.06
C VAL A 390 -0.37 -20.62 18.85
N TYR A 391 -0.04 -19.33 18.91
CA TYR A 391 1.07 -18.80 19.71
C TYR A 391 0.62 -17.53 20.44
N GLU A 392 0.91 -17.43 21.74
CA GLU A 392 0.49 -16.29 22.56
C GLU A 392 1.14 -14.97 22.16
N ASN A 393 2.33 -15.01 21.54
CA ASN A 393 3.14 -13.85 21.21
C ASN A 393 3.35 -13.63 19.71
N LEU A 394 2.50 -14.25 18.88
CA LEU A 394 2.45 -14.02 17.44
C LEU A 394 1.20 -13.21 17.10
N TYR A 395 1.36 -12.20 16.26
CA TYR A 395 0.30 -11.34 15.75
C TYR A 395 0.34 -11.36 14.22
N ALA A 396 -0.80 -11.21 13.55
CA ALA A 396 -0.86 -11.19 12.09
C ALA A 396 -1.57 -9.94 11.57
N ALA A 397 -1.11 -9.42 10.43
CA ALA A 397 -1.65 -8.20 9.83
C ALA A 397 -1.47 -8.16 8.29
N GLY A 398 -2.34 -7.41 7.63
CA GLY A 398 -2.29 -7.19 6.19
C GLY A 398 -2.94 -8.29 5.37
N ALA A 399 -2.49 -8.46 4.13
CA ALA A 399 -3.09 -9.39 3.17
C ALA A 399 -2.84 -10.88 3.48
N THR A 400 -2.17 -11.21 4.58
CA THR A 400 -2.10 -12.58 5.11
C THR A 400 -3.37 -13.00 5.83
N LEU A 401 -4.24 -12.04 6.21
CA LEU A 401 -5.49 -12.29 6.93
C LEU A 401 -6.55 -12.91 6.01
N ALA A 402 -7.29 -13.88 6.54
CA ALA A 402 -8.39 -14.54 5.85
C ALA A 402 -9.61 -13.63 5.67
N GLY A 403 -10.46 -13.93 4.68
CA GLY A 403 -11.81 -13.42 4.54
C GLY A 403 -11.96 -12.18 3.66
N ALA A 404 -10.89 -11.45 3.35
CA ALA A 404 -10.93 -10.29 2.47
C ALA A 404 -10.67 -10.65 1.00
N VAL A 405 -11.28 -9.89 0.08
CA VAL A 405 -10.99 -9.92 -1.36
C VAL A 405 -10.63 -8.50 -1.82
N PRO A 406 -9.43 -8.01 -1.47
CA PRO A 406 -9.08 -6.58 -1.52
C PRO A 406 -9.21 -5.94 -2.89
N TRP A 407 -9.00 -6.68 -3.97
CA TRP A 407 -9.10 -6.17 -5.33
C TRP A 407 -10.55 -5.92 -5.78
N ARG A 408 -11.54 -6.65 -5.21
CA ARG A 408 -12.97 -6.43 -5.44
C ARG A 408 -13.55 -5.35 -4.54
N GLU A 409 -13.11 -5.32 -3.31
CA GLU A 409 -13.62 -4.44 -2.26
C GLU A 409 -13.01 -3.04 -2.32
N GLY A 410 -11.82 -2.89 -2.96
CA GLY A 410 -11.03 -1.67 -2.83
C GLY A 410 -10.68 -1.43 -1.35
N SER A 411 -10.07 -2.43 -0.68
CA SER A 411 -9.84 -2.40 0.76
C SER A 411 -8.38 -2.64 1.18
N GLY A 412 -7.50 -3.02 0.24
CA GLY A 412 -6.21 -3.61 0.56
C GLY A 412 -5.27 -2.75 1.39
N ASN A 413 -5.13 -1.47 1.08
CA ASN A 413 -4.26 -0.57 1.83
C ASN A 413 -4.87 -0.17 3.17
N GLY A 414 -6.19 0.02 3.25
CA GLY A 414 -6.91 0.29 4.51
C GLY A 414 -6.83 -0.89 5.47
N LEU A 415 -7.06 -2.11 4.97
CA LEU A 415 -6.89 -3.33 5.76
C LEU A 415 -5.45 -3.49 6.26
N SER A 416 -4.46 -3.26 5.37
CA SER A 416 -3.05 -3.35 5.73
C SER A 416 -2.67 -2.35 6.81
N LEU A 417 -3.09 -1.10 6.66
CA LEU A 417 -2.83 -0.03 7.63
C LEU A 417 -3.53 -0.31 8.96
N GLY A 418 -4.85 -0.54 8.93
CA GLY A 418 -5.67 -0.74 10.14
C GLY A 418 -5.26 -1.98 10.93
N SER A 419 -5.01 -3.12 10.25
CA SER A 419 -4.58 -4.34 10.94
C SER A 419 -3.14 -4.25 11.49
N GLY A 420 -2.23 -3.59 10.77
CA GLY A 420 -0.87 -3.32 11.26
C GLY A 420 -0.86 -2.42 12.48
N TYR A 421 -1.70 -1.37 12.47
CA TYR A 421 -1.91 -0.48 13.59
C TYR A 421 -2.49 -1.22 14.81
N ALA A 422 -3.51 -2.07 14.58
CA ALA A 422 -4.15 -2.88 15.61
C ALA A 422 -3.20 -3.90 16.24
N ALA A 423 -2.38 -4.58 15.42
CA ALA A 423 -1.39 -5.55 15.92
C ALA A 423 -0.35 -4.87 16.84
N ALA A 424 0.13 -3.67 16.46
CA ALA A 424 1.02 -2.89 17.31
C ALA A 424 0.34 -2.47 18.61
N SER A 425 -0.92 -2.02 18.57
CA SER A 425 -1.69 -1.66 19.78
C SER A 425 -1.81 -2.85 20.73
N ALA A 426 -2.19 -4.02 20.23
CA ALA A 426 -2.32 -5.23 21.05
C ALA A 426 -0.99 -5.66 21.70
N ILE A 427 0.14 -5.49 21.01
CA ILE A 427 1.47 -5.76 21.59
C ILE A 427 1.79 -4.77 22.70
N LEU A 428 1.47 -3.48 22.52
CA LEU A 428 1.75 -2.43 23.52
C LEU A 428 0.85 -2.58 24.76
N GLU A 429 -0.37 -3.04 24.60
CA GLU A 429 -1.30 -3.31 25.70
C GLU A 429 -0.92 -4.55 26.50
N ALA A 430 -0.23 -5.53 25.86
CA ALA A 430 0.22 -6.75 26.51
C ALA A 430 1.62 -6.63 27.17
N ALA A 431 2.33 -5.54 26.98
CA ALA A 431 3.68 -5.31 27.48
C ALA A 431 3.70 -4.68 28.87
#